data_9c77b6a3baae748073f628d6f92086ac
#
_entry.id   9c77b6a3baae748073f628d6f92086ac
#
_cell.length_a   1.000
_cell.length_b   1.000
_cell.length_c   1.000
_cell.angle_alpha   90.00
_cell.angle_beta   90.00
_cell.angle_gamma   90.00
#
_symmetry.space_group_name_H-M   'P 1'
#
loop_
_entity.id
_entity.type
_entity.pdbx_description
1 polymer ?
#
loop_
_entity_poly.entity_id
_entity_poly.type
_entity_poly.pdbx_seq_one_letter_code
_entity_poly.pdbx_strand_id
1 'polypeptide(L)'
;MFDMMHTILRCVSGCMFVITGGGSGLGRALALELVKRQQAVFIVGRHEESLRNTAQQSSLIEYCCADVSLASGRAKIADKLATQSQILGLIHNAGIIDPIVPMAQIQETEWRACMATNVEAPIFLTQTLLPQLPNARVLHVGSGAAYFPIKGWGAYCTSKAALAMLTRCWQLDDPLLLMASVMPGIVDTAMQATIRHADYMDPEKHEFFCQLKKSGELLSTETVGAFLAWLLLDVSSEQYAAREWDIYDTSHHSLWLRSPNVVPTID
;
A
#
# COMPACT_ATOMS: atom_id res chain seq x y z
N MET A 1 -4.84 22.96 -30.78
CA MET A 1 -4.80 21.58 -31.29
C MET A 1 -3.84 20.79 -30.43
N PHE A 2 -4.14 20.76 -29.11
CA PHE A 2 -3.41 20.00 -28.07
C PHE A 2 -4.45 19.45 -27.12
N ASP A 3 -5.23 18.53 -27.64
CA ASP A 3 -6.19 17.78 -26.83
C ASP A 3 -6.40 16.45 -27.56
N MET A 4 -5.85 15.41 -27.01
CA MET A 4 -6.19 14.00 -27.25
C MET A 4 -5.01 13.07 -26.92
N MET A 5 -4.55 13.07 -25.65
CA MET A 5 -3.78 11.94 -25.11
C MET A 5 -4.19 11.62 -23.67
N HIS A 6 -5.48 11.65 -23.39
CA HIS A 6 -6.03 10.79 -22.34
C HIS A 6 -6.16 9.40 -22.96
N THR A 7 -5.05 8.73 -23.10
CA THR A 7 -5.04 7.33 -23.51
C THR A 7 -5.71 6.54 -22.38
N ILE A 8 -6.99 6.22 -22.61
CA ILE A 8 -7.69 5.20 -21.87
C ILE A 8 -6.78 3.98 -21.88
N LEU A 9 -6.16 3.66 -20.73
CA LEU A 9 -5.51 2.38 -20.49
C LEU A 9 -6.61 1.31 -20.59
N ARG A 10 -6.95 0.92 -21.82
CA ARG A 10 -7.82 -0.21 -22.08
C ARG A 10 -7.08 -1.44 -21.61
N CYS A 11 -7.81 -2.36 -21.01
CA CYS A 11 -7.34 -3.69 -20.66
C CYS A 11 -6.67 -4.32 -21.89
N VAL A 12 -5.37 -4.11 -22.05
CA VAL A 12 -4.54 -4.80 -23.03
C VAL A 12 -4.31 -6.17 -22.43
N SER A 13 -4.65 -7.22 -23.16
CA SER A 13 -4.44 -8.60 -22.72
C SER A 13 -3.00 -8.75 -22.23
N GLY A 14 -2.82 -9.16 -20.96
CA GLY A 14 -1.52 -9.35 -20.35
C GLY A 14 -0.93 -8.17 -19.56
N CYS A 15 -1.69 -7.11 -19.28
CA CYS A 15 -1.28 -5.99 -18.43
C CYS A 15 -2.11 -5.97 -17.13
N MET A 16 -1.47 -5.76 -15.97
CA MET A 16 -2.17 -5.77 -14.69
C MET A 16 -1.50 -4.92 -13.60
N PHE A 17 -2.25 -4.68 -12.52
CA PHE A 17 -1.74 -4.14 -11.26
C PHE A 17 -1.47 -5.28 -10.28
N VAL A 18 -0.35 -5.22 -9.57
CA VAL A 18 0.04 -6.19 -8.53
C VAL A 18 -0.06 -5.54 -7.17
N ILE A 19 -0.83 -6.12 -6.24
CA ILE A 19 -1.08 -5.57 -4.90
C ILE A 19 -0.69 -6.60 -3.84
N THR A 20 0.31 -6.29 -3.02
CA THR A 20 0.63 -7.10 -1.85
C THR A 20 -0.33 -6.77 -0.69
N GLY A 21 -0.73 -7.78 0.09
CA GLY A 21 -1.75 -7.61 1.13
C GLY A 21 -3.17 -7.39 0.57
N GLY A 22 -3.47 -7.91 -0.62
CA GLY A 22 -4.73 -7.65 -1.35
C GLY A 22 -5.95 -8.44 -0.85
N GLY A 23 -5.80 -9.32 0.14
CA GLY A 23 -6.91 -10.14 0.66
C GLY A 23 -7.83 -9.43 1.66
N SER A 24 -7.43 -8.27 2.20
CA SER A 24 -8.20 -7.55 3.23
C SER A 24 -7.87 -6.05 3.26
N GLY A 25 -8.60 -5.30 4.07
CA GLY A 25 -8.33 -3.90 4.37
C GLY A 25 -8.10 -3.05 3.13
N LEU A 26 -7.08 -2.21 3.17
CA LEU A 26 -6.76 -1.26 2.11
C LEU A 26 -6.41 -1.92 0.78
N GLY A 27 -5.62 -3.00 0.80
CA GLY A 27 -5.24 -3.70 -0.44
C GLY A 27 -6.44 -4.30 -1.17
N ARG A 28 -7.43 -4.85 -0.43
CA ARG A 28 -8.68 -5.32 -1.00
C ARG A 28 -9.51 -4.16 -1.58
N ALA A 29 -9.64 -3.07 -0.84
CA ALA A 29 -10.41 -1.91 -1.30
C ALA A 29 -9.82 -1.31 -2.58
N LEU A 30 -8.49 -1.18 -2.66
CA LEU A 30 -7.80 -0.75 -3.87
C LEU A 30 -8.04 -1.72 -5.04
N ALA A 31 -7.95 -3.04 -4.82
CA ALA A 31 -8.21 -4.02 -5.85
C ALA A 31 -9.62 -3.87 -6.44
N LEU A 32 -10.63 -3.71 -5.56
CA LEU A 32 -12.02 -3.50 -5.96
C LEU A 32 -12.21 -2.16 -6.70
N GLU A 33 -11.52 -1.11 -6.31
CA GLU A 33 -11.61 0.19 -6.98
C GLU A 33 -10.96 0.15 -8.39
N LEU A 34 -9.82 -0.53 -8.54
CA LEU A 34 -9.18 -0.71 -9.84
C LEU A 34 -10.06 -1.52 -10.80
N VAL A 35 -10.72 -2.58 -10.34
CA VAL A 35 -11.61 -3.36 -11.23
C VAL A 35 -12.89 -2.61 -11.62
N LYS A 36 -13.40 -1.70 -10.79
CA LYS A 36 -14.47 -0.76 -11.21
C LYS A 36 -14.05 0.09 -12.40
N ARG A 37 -12.75 0.39 -12.49
CA ARG A 37 -12.13 1.12 -13.62
C ARG A 37 -11.59 0.18 -14.71
N GLN A 38 -12.07 -1.07 -14.76
CA GLN A 38 -11.75 -2.07 -15.79
C GLN A 38 -10.25 -2.43 -15.84
N GLN A 39 -9.53 -2.36 -14.70
CA GLN A 39 -8.13 -2.76 -14.61
C GLN A 39 -8.06 -4.22 -14.13
N ALA A 40 -7.18 -5.02 -14.75
CA ALA A 40 -6.83 -6.35 -14.25
C ALA A 40 -5.92 -6.22 -13.02
N VAL A 41 -6.15 -7.04 -12.00
CA VAL A 41 -5.45 -6.98 -10.72
C VAL A 41 -4.99 -8.36 -10.28
N PHE A 42 -3.75 -8.44 -9.83
CA PHE A 42 -3.17 -9.63 -9.21
C PHE A 42 -2.90 -9.33 -7.73
N ILE A 43 -3.61 -10.00 -6.84
CA ILE A 43 -3.47 -9.81 -5.42
C ILE A 43 -2.62 -10.90 -4.77
N VAL A 44 -1.78 -10.49 -3.81
CA VAL A 44 -0.88 -11.39 -3.07
C VAL A 44 -1.16 -11.27 -1.57
N GLY A 45 -1.07 -12.36 -0.85
CA GLY A 45 -1.21 -12.41 0.60
C GLY A 45 -0.98 -13.80 1.17
N ARG A 46 -1.02 -13.93 2.50
CA ARG A 46 -0.73 -15.18 3.20
C ARG A 46 -1.96 -16.05 3.45
N HIS A 47 -3.15 -15.46 3.40
CA HIS A 47 -4.41 -16.13 3.75
C HIS A 47 -5.22 -16.43 2.50
N GLU A 48 -5.18 -17.68 2.05
CA GLU A 48 -5.83 -18.19 0.83
C GLU A 48 -7.32 -17.84 0.78
N GLU A 49 -8.05 -18.05 1.87
CA GLU A 49 -9.49 -17.77 1.94
C GLU A 49 -9.81 -16.29 1.70
N SER A 50 -9.07 -15.38 2.33
CA SER A 50 -9.26 -13.94 2.15
C SER A 50 -8.99 -13.49 0.72
N LEU A 51 -7.95 -14.05 0.10
CA LEU A 51 -7.61 -13.79 -1.30
C LEU A 51 -8.70 -14.30 -2.24
N ARG A 52 -9.17 -15.54 -2.02
CA ARG A 52 -10.24 -16.12 -2.80
C ARG A 52 -11.53 -15.31 -2.70
N ASN A 53 -11.91 -14.87 -1.49
CA ASN A 53 -13.10 -14.05 -1.26
C ASN A 53 -13.00 -12.69 -1.97
N THR A 54 -11.80 -12.13 -2.08
CA THR A 54 -11.56 -10.91 -2.86
C THR A 54 -11.64 -11.19 -4.37
N ALA A 55 -11.01 -12.26 -4.83
CA ALA A 55 -10.99 -12.62 -6.25
C ALA A 55 -12.38 -12.97 -6.81
N GLN A 56 -13.24 -13.55 -6.00
CA GLN A 56 -14.64 -13.86 -6.37
C GLN A 56 -15.49 -12.61 -6.67
N GLN A 57 -15.04 -11.41 -6.29
CA GLN A 57 -15.78 -10.17 -6.57
C GLN A 57 -15.69 -9.72 -8.03
N SER A 58 -14.69 -10.18 -8.78
CA SER A 58 -14.53 -9.83 -10.20
C SER A 58 -13.64 -10.86 -10.91
N SER A 59 -13.99 -11.19 -12.16
CA SER A 59 -13.14 -11.99 -13.06
C SER A 59 -11.83 -11.30 -13.46
N LEU A 60 -11.69 -10.01 -13.17
CA LEU A 60 -10.45 -9.25 -13.38
C LEU A 60 -9.45 -9.40 -12.23
N ILE A 61 -9.79 -10.14 -11.17
CA ILE A 61 -8.90 -10.33 -10.02
C ILE A 61 -8.35 -11.77 -10.03
N GLU A 62 -7.04 -11.88 -10.19
CA GLU A 62 -6.28 -13.11 -9.95
C GLU A 62 -5.56 -13.02 -8.60
N TYR A 63 -5.14 -14.16 -8.04
CA TYR A 63 -4.43 -14.15 -6.77
C TYR A 63 -3.32 -15.18 -6.66
N CYS A 64 -2.38 -14.91 -5.76
CA CYS A 64 -1.34 -15.83 -5.32
C CYS A 64 -1.24 -15.84 -3.79
N CYS A 65 -1.45 -17.01 -3.19
CA CYS A 65 -1.16 -17.21 -1.77
C CYS A 65 0.36 -17.37 -1.61
N ALA A 66 1.01 -16.31 -1.10
CA ALA A 66 2.46 -16.27 -0.90
C ALA A 66 2.81 -15.28 0.23
N ASP A 67 3.89 -15.58 0.97
CA ASP A 67 4.47 -14.67 1.94
C ASP A 67 5.59 -13.85 1.28
N VAL A 68 5.37 -12.55 1.14
CA VAL A 68 6.33 -11.62 0.50
C VAL A 68 7.62 -11.45 1.32
N SER A 69 7.59 -11.71 2.63
CA SER A 69 8.78 -11.66 3.50
C SER A 69 9.80 -12.75 3.16
N LEU A 70 9.37 -13.85 2.52
CA LEU A 70 10.18 -14.99 2.17
C LEU A 70 10.64 -14.92 0.69
N ALA A 71 11.90 -15.26 0.44
CA ALA A 71 12.43 -15.36 -0.93
C ALA A 71 11.63 -16.36 -1.80
N SER A 72 11.24 -17.50 -1.23
CA SER A 72 10.39 -18.50 -1.91
C SER A 72 9.01 -17.96 -2.26
N GLY A 73 8.43 -17.09 -1.40
CA GLY A 73 7.16 -16.43 -1.69
C GLY A 73 7.30 -15.46 -2.85
N ARG A 74 8.36 -14.65 -2.89
CA ARG A 74 8.64 -13.72 -3.99
C ARG A 74 8.91 -14.45 -5.32
N ALA A 75 9.65 -15.56 -5.28
CA ALA A 75 9.87 -16.42 -6.45
C ALA A 75 8.53 -16.98 -6.98
N LYS A 76 7.67 -17.50 -6.10
CA LYS A 76 6.33 -17.98 -6.48
C LYS A 76 5.47 -16.92 -7.16
N ILE A 77 5.55 -15.65 -6.70
CA ILE A 77 4.86 -14.51 -7.31
C ILE A 77 5.41 -14.28 -8.73
N ALA A 78 6.73 -14.23 -8.88
CA ALA A 78 7.37 -14.01 -10.18
C ALA A 78 7.02 -15.12 -11.18
N ASP A 79 7.05 -16.38 -10.76
CA ASP A 79 6.66 -17.52 -11.59
C ASP A 79 5.21 -17.41 -12.09
N LYS A 80 4.29 -16.98 -11.22
CA LYS A 80 2.89 -16.74 -11.58
C LYS A 80 2.70 -15.59 -12.57
N LEU A 81 3.55 -14.58 -12.49
CA LEU A 81 3.52 -13.40 -13.36
C LEU A 81 4.39 -13.55 -14.61
N ALA A 82 5.14 -14.65 -14.76
CA ALA A 82 6.11 -14.84 -15.85
C ALA A 82 5.49 -14.73 -17.27
N THR A 83 4.20 -15.02 -17.42
CA THR A 83 3.47 -14.92 -18.69
C THR A 83 2.84 -13.56 -18.95
N GLN A 84 2.89 -12.65 -17.98
CA GLN A 84 2.33 -11.30 -18.12
C GLN A 84 3.27 -10.43 -18.95
N SER A 85 2.72 -9.71 -19.91
CA SER A 85 3.51 -8.86 -20.80
C SER A 85 4.05 -7.60 -20.10
N GLN A 86 3.28 -7.07 -19.13
CA GLN A 86 3.63 -5.86 -18.41
C GLN A 86 2.87 -5.73 -17.10
N ILE A 87 3.54 -5.25 -16.06
CA ILE A 87 2.93 -4.79 -14.81
C ILE A 87 2.76 -3.27 -14.93
N LEU A 88 1.52 -2.78 -14.85
CA LEU A 88 1.20 -1.36 -14.92
C LEU A 88 1.48 -0.64 -13.59
N GLY A 89 1.29 -1.35 -12.50
CA GLY A 89 1.60 -0.86 -11.17
C GLY A 89 1.91 -1.98 -10.19
N LEU A 90 2.89 -1.75 -9.32
CA LEU A 90 3.26 -2.64 -8.21
C LEU A 90 3.04 -1.90 -6.90
N ILE A 91 2.09 -2.37 -6.10
CA ILE A 91 1.68 -1.72 -4.87
C ILE A 91 2.15 -2.55 -3.66
N HIS A 92 3.14 -2.02 -2.95
CA HIS A 92 3.65 -2.58 -1.71
C HIS A 92 2.78 -2.10 -0.54
N ASN A 93 1.65 -2.81 -0.34
CA ASN A 93 0.69 -2.51 0.71
C ASN A 93 0.80 -3.49 1.89
N ALA A 94 1.33 -4.70 1.70
CA ALA A 94 1.57 -5.63 2.80
C ALA A 94 2.47 -4.99 3.87
N GLY A 95 2.05 -5.07 5.12
CA GLY A 95 2.80 -4.52 6.25
C GLY A 95 2.27 -5.05 7.57
N ILE A 96 3.13 -5.06 8.58
CA ILE A 96 2.80 -5.40 9.96
C ILE A 96 3.27 -4.31 10.91
N ILE A 97 2.53 -4.13 12.00
CA ILE A 97 2.87 -3.15 13.04
C ILE A 97 3.61 -3.79 14.22
N ASP A 98 3.38 -5.08 14.43
CA ASP A 98 4.01 -5.82 15.53
C ASP A 98 5.54 -5.86 15.42
N PRO A 99 6.23 -5.85 16.59
CA PRO A 99 5.69 -5.82 17.94
C PRO A 99 5.37 -4.41 18.44
N ILE A 100 4.37 -4.28 19.34
CA ILE A 100 4.06 -3.03 20.06
C ILE A 100 4.54 -3.19 21.51
N VAL A 101 5.83 -2.95 21.74
CA VAL A 101 6.50 -3.16 23.02
C VAL A 101 7.61 -2.12 23.24
N PRO A 102 8.17 -1.99 24.47
CA PRO A 102 9.39 -1.20 24.69
C PRO A 102 10.54 -1.66 23.79
N MET A 103 11.34 -0.71 23.26
CA MET A 103 12.51 -1.02 22.42
C MET A 103 13.44 -2.09 23.04
N ALA A 104 13.65 -2.01 24.35
CA ALA A 104 14.51 -2.96 25.09
C ALA A 104 13.92 -4.38 25.19
N GLN A 105 12.66 -4.59 24.83
CA GLN A 105 11.96 -5.87 24.90
C GLN A 105 11.68 -6.48 23.52
N ILE A 106 11.99 -5.78 22.46
CA ILE A 106 11.80 -6.32 21.09
C ILE A 106 12.67 -7.56 20.92
N GLN A 107 12.03 -8.68 20.57
CA GLN A 107 12.75 -9.90 20.24
C GLN A 107 13.34 -9.79 18.81
N GLU A 108 14.54 -10.35 18.63
CA GLU A 108 15.23 -10.31 17.33
C GLU A 108 14.36 -10.89 16.20
N THR A 109 13.63 -11.96 16.49
CA THR A 109 12.72 -12.60 15.52
C THR A 109 11.57 -11.69 15.09
N GLU A 110 11.00 -10.92 16.00
CA GLU A 110 9.92 -9.97 15.74
C GLU A 110 10.43 -8.78 14.93
N TRP A 111 11.60 -8.24 15.33
CA TRP A 111 12.29 -7.21 14.57
C TRP A 111 12.53 -7.65 13.12
N ARG A 112 13.13 -8.84 12.94
CA ARG A 112 13.40 -9.41 11.61
C ARG A 112 12.12 -9.59 10.79
N ALA A 113 11.03 -10.06 11.39
CA ALA A 113 9.74 -10.21 10.71
C ALA A 113 9.18 -8.88 10.23
N CYS A 114 9.27 -7.82 11.08
CA CYS A 114 8.86 -6.47 10.71
C CYS A 114 9.68 -5.94 9.53
N MET A 115 11.01 -6.02 9.61
CA MET A 115 11.90 -5.54 8.55
C MET A 115 11.73 -6.36 7.25
N ALA A 116 11.62 -7.67 7.34
CA ALA A 116 11.42 -8.54 6.18
C ALA A 116 10.12 -8.23 5.43
N THR A 117 9.03 -7.92 6.16
CA THR A 117 7.74 -7.60 5.55
C THR A 117 7.69 -6.16 5.03
N ASN A 118 8.10 -5.19 5.87
CA ASN A 118 7.86 -3.76 5.59
C ASN A 118 8.95 -3.13 4.72
N VAL A 119 10.15 -3.71 4.65
CA VAL A 119 11.32 -3.13 3.95
C VAL A 119 11.89 -4.08 2.89
N GLU A 120 12.29 -5.30 3.29
CA GLU A 120 12.96 -6.23 2.38
C GLU A 120 12.02 -6.74 1.28
N ALA A 121 10.75 -7.01 1.61
CA ALA A 121 9.78 -7.44 0.62
C ALA A 121 9.57 -6.41 -0.51
N PRO A 122 9.38 -5.10 -0.23
CA PRO A 122 9.36 -4.06 -1.26
C PRO A 122 10.59 -4.05 -2.15
N ILE A 123 11.80 -4.10 -1.56
CA ILE A 123 13.06 -4.09 -2.32
C ILE A 123 13.13 -5.30 -3.25
N PHE A 124 13.09 -6.48 -2.67
CA PHE A 124 13.41 -7.71 -3.41
C PHE A 124 12.30 -8.17 -4.35
N LEU A 125 11.03 -7.86 -4.05
CA LEU A 125 9.94 -8.13 -4.99
C LEU A 125 10.02 -7.18 -6.19
N THR A 126 10.31 -5.89 -5.98
CA THR A 126 10.54 -4.94 -7.09
C THR A 126 11.71 -5.40 -7.95
N GLN A 127 12.87 -5.76 -7.36
CA GLN A 127 14.02 -6.28 -8.11
C GLN A 127 13.67 -7.52 -8.93
N THR A 128 12.92 -8.46 -8.35
CA THR A 128 12.51 -9.68 -9.01
C THR A 128 11.61 -9.42 -10.22
N LEU A 129 10.75 -8.39 -10.15
CA LEU A 129 9.79 -8.05 -11.19
C LEU A 129 10.28 -6.95 -12.16
N LEU A 130 11.48 -6.39 -11.98
CA LEU A 130 12.02 -5.30 -12.81
C LEU A 130 11.84 -5.51 -14.32
N PRO A 131 12.07 -6.72 -14.89
CA PRO A 131 11.89 -6.92 -16.33
C PRO A 131 10.46 -6.67 -16.84
N GLN A 132 9.45 -6.72 -15.94
CA GLN A 132 8.02 -6.55 -16.26
C GLN A 132 7.50 -5.16 -15.86
N LEU A 133 8.36 -4.29 -15.30
CA LEU A 133 8.01 -2.96 -14.78
C LEU A 133 8.40 -1.77 -15.69
N PRO A 134 8.59 -1.89 -17.00
CA PRO A 134 8.94 -0.72 -17.81
C PRO A 134 7.81 0.31 -17.76
N ASN A 135 8.12 1.52 -17.28
CA ASN A 135 7.17 2.60 -17.06
C ASN A 135 6.06 2.29 -16.04
N ALA A 136 6.23 1.28 -15.18
CA ALA A 136 5.26 0.95 -14.14
C ALA A 136 5.26 1.99 -13.02
N ARG A 137 4.12 2.13 -12.36
CA ARG A 137 4.00 2.90 -11.12
C ARG A 137 4.23 1.98 -9.93
N VAL A 138 5.32 2.18 -9.22
CA VAL A 138 5.57 1.47 -7.96
C VAL A 138 5.14 2.36 -6.79
N LEU A 139 4.21 1.87 -5.98
CA LEU A 139 3.66 2.59 -4.85
C LEU A 139 4.00 1.90 -3.53
N HIS A 140 4.70 2.60 -2.66
CA HIS A 140 4.92 2.16 -1.30
C HIS A 140 3.86 2.76 -0.37
N VAL A 141 3.11 1.91 0.32
CA VAL A 141 2.19 2.37 1.37
C VAL A 141 3.00 2.67 2.62
N GLY A 142 3.30 3.96 2.79
CA GLY A 142 4.03 4.54 3.90
C GLY A 142 3.19 4.71 5.16
N SER A 143 3.59 5.65 6.00
CA SER A 143 2.88 6.04 7.23
C SER A 143 3.50 7.33 7.79
N GLY A 144 2.72 8.16 8.47
CA GLY A 144 3.24 9.26 9.29
C GLY A 144 4.23 8.80 10.38
N ALA A 145 4.14 7.53 10.79
CA ALA A 145 5.12 6.92 11.70
C ALA A 145 6.57 6.89 11.17
N ALA A 146 6.77 7.17 9.88
CA ALA A 146 8.11 7.37 9.31
C ALA A 146 8.79 8.65 9.82
N TYR A 147 8.01 9.63 10.27
CA TYR A 147 8.48 10.98 10.62
C TYR A 147 8.26 11.33 12.10
N PHE A 148 7.34 10.65 12.77
CA PHE A 148 6.99 10.91 14.15
C PHE A 148 7.15 9.64 15.00
N PRO A 149 7.97 9.67 16.07
CA PRO A 149 8.14 8.52 16.96
C PRO A 149 6.86 8.30 17.77
N ILE A 150 6.45 7.04 17.86
CA ILE A 150 5.32 6.62 18.69
C ILE A 150 5.80 5.59 19.69
N LYS A 151 5.47 5.78 20.98
CA LYS A 151 5.82 4.86 22.04
C LYS A 151 5.29 3.46 21.75
N GLY A 152 6.15 2.47 21.83
CA GLY A 152 5.81 1.07 21.53
C GLY A 152 5.98 0.66 20.07
N TRP A 153 6.11 1.60 19.13
CA TRP A 153 6.17 1.33 17.68
C TRP A 153 7.59 1.35 17.11
N GLY A 154 8.61 1.09 17.93
CA GLY A 154 9.99 1.27 17.50
C GLY A 154 10.36 0.52 16.22
N ALA A 155 10.01 -0.77 16.10
CA ALA A 155 10.25 -1.55 14.88
C ALA A 155 9.46 -0.98 13.69
N TYR A 156 8.18 -0.67 13.88
CA TYR A 156 7.32 -0.13 12.83
C TYR A 156 7.78 1.24 12.34
N CYS A 157 8.03 2.20 13.25
CA CYS A 157 8.53 3.53 12.89
C CYS A 157 9.84 3.43 12.10
N THR A 158 10.78 2.61 12.57
CA THR A 158 12.05 2.39 11.86
C THR A 158 11.83 1.79 10.48
N SER A 159 10.96 0.80 10.35
CA SER A 159 10.65 0.17 9.05
C SER A 159 10.01 1.13 8.06
N LYS A 160 9.11 2.01 8.53
CA LYS A 160 8.45 3.00 7.67
C LYS A 160 9.36 4.15 7.28
N ALA A 161 10.26 4.58 8.18
CA ALA A 161 11.32 5.54 7.85
C ALA A 161 12.28 4.96 6.80
N ALA A 162 12.68 3.69 6.95
CA ALA A 162 13.51 3.00 5.98
C ALA A 162 12.81 2.90 4.61
N LEU A 163 11.51 2.57 4.58
CA LEU A 163 10.73 2.47 3.35
C LEU A 163 10.61 3.84 2.64
N ALA A 164 10.38 4.92 3.39
CA ALA A 164 10.33 6.28 2.84
C ALA A 164 11.68 6.69 2.22
N MET A 165 12.80 6.38 2.89
CA MET A 165 14.14 6.63 2.36
C MET A 165 14.44 5.77 1.14
N LEU A 166 14.08 4.48 1.18
CA LEU A 166 14.21 3.55 0.05
C LEU A 166 13.53 4.08 -1.20
N THR A 167 12.31 4.62 -1.08
CA THR A 167 11.58 5.24 -2.20
C THR A 167 12.42 6.33 -2.85
N ARG A 168 12.98 7.24 -2.05
CA ARG A 168 13.79 8.37 -2.52
C ARG A 168 15.10 7.94 -3.18
N CYS A 169 15.78 6.94 -2.60
CA CYS A 169 17.00 6.38 -3.19
C CYS A 169 16.72 5.78 -4.56
N TRP A 170 15.65 4.98 -4.67
CA TRP A 170 15.28 4.35 -5.94
C TRP A 170 14.88 5.36 -7.02
N GLN A 171 14.18 6.44 -6.66
CA GLN A 171 13.88 7.54 -7.58
C GLN A 171 15.14 8.17 -8.18
N LEU A 172 16.26 8.19 -7.43
CA LEU A 172 17.54 8.70 -7.91
C LEU A 172 18.27 7.68 -8.79
N ASP A 173 18.19 6.39 -8.43
CA ASP A 173 18.93 5.32 -9.11
C ASP A 173 18.29 4.96 -10.46
N ASP A 174 16.95 4.98 -10.54
CA ASP A 174 16.20 4.62 -11.76
C ASP A 174 15.03 5.58 -12.00
N PRO A 175 15.26 6.71 -12.64
CA PRO A 175 14.22 7.70 -12.93
C PRO A 175 13.16 7.23 -13.93
N LEU A 176 13.36 6.10 -14.63
CA LEU A 176 12.39 5.52 -15.54
C LEU A 176 11.35 4.66 -14.79
N LEU A 177 11.68 4.19 -13.59
CA LEU A 177 10.75 3.50 -12.70
C LEU A 177 10.02 4.53 -11.84
N LEU A 178 8.74 4.74 -12.13
CA LEU A 178 7.93 5.74 -11.43
C LEU A 178 7.62 5.28 -9.99
N MET A 179 8.48 5.68 -9.05
CA MET A 179 8.33 5.35 -7.62
C MET A 179 7.60 6.46 -6.87
N ALA A 180 6.70 6.10 -5.97
CA ALA A 180 6.07 7.02 -5.03
C ALA A 180 5.84 6.37 -3.68
N SER A 181 5.76 7.20 -2.64
CA SER A 181 5.30 6.82 -1.30
C SER A 181 4.00 7.55 -0.98
N VAL A 182 3.14 6.91 -0.20
CA VAL A 182 1.86 7.49 0.22
C VAL A 182 1.61 7.28 1.71
N MET A 183 1.19 8.32 2.40
CA MET A 183 0.62 8.26 3.74
C MET A 183 -0.91 8.09 3.60
N PRO A 184 -1.45 6.89 3.87
CA PRO A 184 -2.86 6.58 3.63
C PRO A 184 -3.79 7.13 4.72
N GLY A 185 -3.24 7.79 5.76
CA GLY A 185 -3.99 8.24 6.91
C GLY A 185 -4.31 7.15 7.93
N ILE A 186 -5.25 7.43 8.83
CA ILE A 186 -5.66 6.51 9.91
C ILE A 186 -6.90 5.74 9.44
N VAL A 187 -6.65 4.53 8.91
CA VAL A 187 -7.67 3.74 8.19
C VAL A 187 -8.30 2.68 9.08
N ASP A 188 -9.62 2.51 9.02
CA ASP A 188 -10.33 1.47 9.78
C ASP A 188 -10.04 0.06 9.24
N THR A 189 -9.00 -0.55 9.78
CA THR A 189 -8.47 -1.86 9.39
C THR A 189 -8.21 -2.74 10.60
N ALA A 190 -7.87 -4.02 10.37
CA ALA A 190 -7.42 -4.92 11.43
C ALA A 190 -6.17 -4.40 12.15
N MET A 191 -5.22 -3.76 11.45
CA MET A 191 -4.06 -3.12 12.07
C MET A 191 -4.48 -2.06 13.08
N GLN A 192 -5.47 -1.24 12.76
CA GLN A 192 -6.01 -0.23 13.67
C GLN A 192 -6.70 -0.88 14.90
N ALA A 193 -7.32 -2.05 14.72
CA ALA A 193 -7.84 -2.82 15.84
C ALA A 193 -6.71 -3.32 16.77
N THR A 194 -5.61 -3.84 16.19
CA THR A 194 -4.41 -4.22 16.95
C THR A 194 -3.86 -3.06 17.78
N ILE A 195 -3.79 -1.86 17.20
CA ILE A 195 -3.33 -0.65 17.91
C ILE A 195 -4.20 -0.34 19.14
N ARG A 196 -5.53 -0.40 19.00
CA ARG A 196 -6.47 -0.13 20.09
C ARG A 196 -6.51 -1.20 21.19
N HIS A 197 -5.93 -2.36 20.94
CA HIS A 197 -5.81 -3.44 21.92
C HIS A 197 -4.37 -3.57 22.48
N ALA A 198 -3.48 -2.66 22.12
CA ALA A 198 -2.09 -2.72 22.56
C ALA A 198 -1.97 -2.31 24.04
N ASP A 199 -1.29 -3.15 24.84
CA ASP A 199 -1.04 -2.89 26.27
C ASP A 199 0.05 -1.84 26.52
N TYR A 200 0.98 -1.68 25.54
CA TYR A 200 2.09 -0.75 25.68
C TYR A 200 2.01 0.37 24.63
N MET A 201 1.47 1.48 25.05
CA MET A 201 1.34 2.67 24.23
C MET A 201 1.32 3.93 25.12
N ASP A 202 1.52 5.10 24.53
CA ASP A 202 1.24 6.36 25.20
C ASP A 202 -0.27 6.48 25.49
N PRO A 203 -0.72 6.76 26.73
CA PRO A 203 -2.14 6.77 27.08
C PRO A 203 -2.96 7.79 26.27
N GLU A 204 -2.41 8.98 25.98
CA GLU A 204 -3.10 10.01 25.21
C GLU A 204 -3.26 9.56 23.74
N LYS A 205 -2.23 8.97 23.15
CA LYS A 205 -2.29 8.40 21.82
C LYS A 205 -3.23 7.21 21.73
N HIS A 206 -3.25 6.35 22.73
CA HIS A 206 -4.18 5.22 22.78
C HIS A 206 -5.64 5.72 22.82
N GLU A 207 -5.94 6.67 23.72
CA GLU A 207 -7.27 7.27 23.82
C GLU A 207 -7.66 7.98 22.50
N PHE A 208 -6.74 8.71 21.87
CA PHE A 208 -6.95 9.33 20.57
C PHE A 208 -7.43 8.32 19.51
N PHE A 209 -6.75 7.16 19.36
CA PHE A 209 -7.18 6.13 18.38
C PHE A 209 -8.53 5.50 18.76
N CYS A 210 -8.80 5.34 20.05
CA CYS A 210 -10.10 4.85 20.53
C CYS A 210 -11.23 5.84 20.21
N GLN A 211 -10.98 7.15 20.38
CA GLN A 211 -11.97 8.20 20.08
C GLN A 211 -12.25 8.30 18.59
N LEU A 212 -11.22 8.29 17.72
CA LEU A 212 -11.43 8.27 16.27
C LEU A 212 -12.36 7.13 15.82
N LYS A 213 -12.26 5.96 16.46
CA LYS A 213 -13.18 4.85 16.17
C LYS A 213 -14.58 5.12 16.66
N LYS A 214 -14.75 5.66 17.88
CA LYS A 214 -16.06 5.97 18.49
C LYS A 214 -16.79 7.07 17.73
N SER A 215 -16.08 8.12 17.32
CA SER A 215 -16.65 9.24 16.58
C SER A 215 -16.88 8.95 15.09
N GLY A 216 -16.37 7.81 14.57
CA GLY A 216 -16.49 7.49 13.15
C GLY A 216 -15.56 8.30 12.25
N GLU A 217 -14.47 8.83 12.78
CA GLU A 217 -13.49 9.67 12.08
C GLU A 217 -12.32 8.88 11.49
N LEU A 218 -12.31 7.56 11.64
CA LEU A 218 -11.39 6.71 10.89
C LEU A 218 -11.75 6.76 9.40
N LEU A 219 -10.73 6.85 8.55
CA LEU A 219 -10.92 6.73 7.11
C LEU A 219 -11.48 5.36 6.75
N SER A 220 -12.48 5.33 5.88
CA SER A 220 -12.95 4.06 5.30
C SER A 220 -11.90 3.51 4.32
N THR A 221 -11.82 2.20 4.21
CA THR A 221 -10.94 1.54 3.25
C THR A 221 -11.29 1.93 1.81
N GLU A 222 -12.58 2.19 1.54
CA GLU A 222 -13.11 2.62 0.24
C GLU A 222 -12.60 4.02 -0.14
N THR A 223 -12.64 4.97 0.80
CA THR A 223 -12.10 6.33 0.58
C THR A 223 -10.62 6.28 0.23
N VAL A 224 -9.84 5.51 0.98
CA VAL A 224 -8.40 5.38 0.71
C VAL A 224 -8.16 4.61 -0.60
N GLY A 225 -8.95 3.58 -0.89
CA GLY A 225 -8.90 2.85 -2.16
C GLY A 225 -9.12 3.77 -3.37
N ALA A 226 -10.11 4.67 -3.30
CA ALA A 226 -10.38 5.67 -4.33
C ALA A 226 -9.21 6.64 -4.52
N PHE A 227 -8.61 7.10 -3.41
CA PHE A 227 -7.41 7.96 -3.45
C PHE A 227 -6.23 7.26 -4.13
N LEU A 228 -5.92 6.02 -3.74
CA LEU A 228 -4.82 5.26 -4.34
C LEU A 228 -5.08 4.94 -5.82
N ALA A 229 -6.31 4.62 -6.19
CA ALA A 229 -6.66 4.38 -7.59
C ALA A 229 -6.50 5.65 -8.43
N TRP A 230 -6.85 6.83 -7.90
CA TRP A 230 -6.59 8.11 -8.55
C TRP A 230 -5.08 8.35 -8.72
N LEU A 231 -4.26 8.11 -7.71
CA LEU A 231 -2.80 8.20 -7.83
C LEU A 231 -2.26 7.31 -8.95
N LEU A 232 -2.77 6.09 -9.04
CA LEU A 232 -2.27 5.08 -9.98
C LEU A 232 -2.76 5.29 -11.42
N LEU A 233 -3.89 5.98 -11.64
CA LEU A 233 -4.53 6.03 -12.94
C LEU A 233 -4.59 7.45 -13.53
N ASP A 234 -4.80 8.47 -12.71
CA ASP A 234 -5.19 9.80 -13.17
C ASP A 234 -4.08 10.86 -13.00
N VAL A 235 -3.16 10.68 -12.06
CA VAL A 235 -2.04 11.61 -11.82
C VAL A 235 -1.01 11.48 -12.94
N SER A 236 -0.45 12.59 -13.43
CA SER A 236 0.62 12.53 -14.45
C SER A 236 1.87 11.84 -13.90
N SER A 237 2.67 11.22 -14.76
CA SER A 237 3.91 10.52 -14.36
C SER A 237 4.88 11.43 -13.64
N GLU A 238 5.00 12.67 -14.11
CA GLU A 238 5.84 13.70 -13.49
C GLU A 238 5.39 14.04 -12.07
N GLN A 239 4.10 14.28 -11.87
CA GLN A 239 3.54 14.59 -10.56
C GLN A 239 3.58 13.39 -9.62
N TYR A 240 3.38 12.18 -10.14
CA TYR A 240 3.34 10.95 -9.35
C TYR A 240 4.63 10.73 -8.55
N ALA A 241 5.79 10.89 -9.20
CA ALA A 241 7.09 10.66 -8.58
C ALA A 241 7.68 11.91 -7.89
N ALA A 242 7.05 13.08 -8.02
CA ALA A 242 7.62 14.35 -7.56
C ALA A 242 7.58 14.54 -6.03
N ARG A 243 6.71 13.79 -5.33
CA ARG A 243 6.49 13.98 -3.89
C ARG A 243 5.99 12.71 -3.20
N GLU A 244 6.06 12.71 -1.88
CA GLU A 244 5.25 11.80 -1.07
C GLU A 244 3.82 12.31 -0.98
N TRP A 245 2.86 11.41 -1.12
CA TRP A 245 1.44 11.74 -1.13
C TRP A 245 0.84 11.56 0.26
N ASP A 246 -0.01 12.49 0.68
CA ASP A 246 -0.74 12.41 1.94
C ASP A 246 -2.24 12.57 1.67
N ILE A 247 -3.05 11.64 2.17
CA ILE A 247 -4.50 11.72 1.98
C ILE A 247 -5.12 12.94 2.65
N TYR A 248 -4.47 13.49 3.70
CA TYR A 248 -4.94 14.69 4.39
C TYR A 248 -4.51 16.01 3.72
N ASP A 249 -3.66 15.97 2.68
CA ASP A 249 -3.35 17.16 1.89
C ASP A 249 -4.57 17.58 1.05
N THR A 250 -5.25 18.63 1.48
CA THR A 250 -6.47 19.12 0.84
C THR A 250 -6.26 19.69 -0.56
N SER A 251 -5.01 19.98 -0.95
CA SER A 251 -4.69 20.59 -2.24
C SER A 251 -5.13 19.76 -3.45
N HIS A 252 -5.25 18.44 -3.29
CA HIS A 252 -5.66 17.53 -4.36
C HIS A 252 -7.05 16.90 -4.16
N HIS A 253 -7.77 17.19 -3.06
CA HIS A 253 -9.07 16.58 -2.78
C HIS A 253 -10.08 16.85 -3.90
N SER A 254 -10.11 18.06 -4.47
CA SER A 254 -11.00 18.40 -5.57
C SER A 254 -10.83 17.54 -6.82
N LEU A 255 -9.71 16.85 -6.97
CA LEU A 255 -9.41 16.03 -8.13
C LEU A 255 -9.98 14.60 -8.03
N TRP A 256 -10.09 14.04 -6.82
CA TRP A 256 -10.49 12.64 -6.63
C TRP A 256 -11.60 12.41 -5.60
N LEU A 257 -11.71 13.27 -4.57
CA LEU A 257 -12.66 13.08 -3.48
C LEU A 257 -14.09 13.35 -3.97
N ARG A 258 -14.90 12.31 -4.02
CA ARG A 258 -16.30 12.35 -4.46
C ARG A 258 -17.17 11.62 -3.44
N SER A 259 -18.41 12.09 -3.24
CA SER A 259 -19.40 11.36 -2.44
C SER A 259 -19.54 9.92 -2.94
N PRO A 260 -19.63 8.94 -2.06
CA PRO A 260 -19.79 9.04 -0.59
C PRO A 260 -18.48 9.12 0.20
N ASN A 261 -17.31 9.20 -0.46
CA ASN A 261 -16.00 9.24 0.21
C ASN A 261 -15.83 10.54 1.01
N VAL A 262 -15.27 10.41 2.22
CA VAL A 262 -15.01 11.54 3.12
C VAL A 262 -13.61 11.40 3.70
N VAL A 263 -12.89 12.51 3.77
CA VAL A 263 -11.63 12.63 4.52
C VAL A 263 -11.90 13.54 5.72
N PRO A 264 -11.91 13.03 6.96
CA PRO A 264 -12.13 13.84 8.15
C PRO A 264 -10.93 14.77 8.38
N THR A 265 -11.20 15.93 8.96
CA THR A 265 -10.14 16.81 9.49
C THR A 265 -9.69 16.20 10.83
N ILE A 266 -8.39 15.95 10.96
CA ILE A 266 -7.79 15.49 12.22
C ILE A 266 -7.04 16.69 12.80
N ASP A 267 -7.50 17.20 13.93
CA ASP A 267 -6.87 18.29 14.69
C ASP A 267 -5.69 17.80 15.54
#